data_c3222f1ec18a95ce2e5cbcaee20ff9da
#
_entry.id   c3222f1ec18a95ce2e5cbcaee20ff9da
#
_cell.length_a   1.000
_cell.length_b   1.000
_cell.length_c   1.000
_cell.angle_alpha   90.00
_cell.angle_beta   90.00
_cell.angle_gamma   90.00
#
_symmetry.space_group_name_H-M   'P 1'
#
loop_
_entity.id
_entity.type
_entity.pdbx_description
1 polymer ?
#
loop_
_entity_poly.entity_id
_entity_poly.type
_entity_poly.pdbx_seq_one_letter_code
_entity_poly.pdbx_strand_id
1 'polypeptide(L)'
;MNTSEAIDTLQALVHATDGGEPVVLATVVRTRGSTPRKEGARMVVGREGILAGTVGGGCGEGQVLEAAGEVLADGRTRTVEVDLTEXLLTLSPAVCGGILEVRVERVDPS
;
A
#
# COMPACT_ATOMS: atom_id res chain seq x y z
N MET A 1 -6.74 -7.15 7.24
CA MET A 1 -5.83 -6.61 8.28
C MET A 1 -6.48 -6.83 9.65
N ASN A 2 -5.67 -6.98 10.68
CA ASN A 2 -6.23 -7.17 12.01
C ASN A 2 -6.65 -5.83 12.60
N THR A 3 -7.32 -5.89 13.74
CA THR A 3 -7.86 -4.68 14.35
C THR A 3 -6.78 -3.67 14.72
N SER A 4 -5.66 -4.15 15.22
CA SER A 4 -4.58 -3.26 15.61
C SER A 4 -4.01 -2.52 14.40
N GLU A 5 -3.83 -3.22 13.29
CA GLU A 5 -3.34 -2.58 12.07
C GLU A 5 -4.35 -1.59 11.52
N ALA A 6 -5.64 -1.92 11.61
CA ALA A 6 -6.67 -1.01 11.13
C ALA A 6 -6.67 0.28 11.94
N ILE A 7 -6.51 0.16 13.24
CA ILE A 7 -6.47 1.34 14.12
C ILE A 7 -5.23 2.18 13.81
N ASP A 8 -4.08 1.54 13.63
CA ASP A 8 -2.85 2.28 13.33
C ASP A 8 -2.98 3.02 12.00
N THR A 9 -3.57 2.37 11.01
CA THR A 9 -3.75 2.98 9.70
C THR A 9 -4.67 4.19 9.80
N LEU A 10 -5.77 4.04 10.49
CA LEU A 10 -6.73 5.12 10.66
C LEU A 10 -6.12 6.29 11.43
N GLN A 11 -5.36 5.98 12.47
CA GLN A 11 -4.71 7.04 13.24
C GLN A 11 -3.70 7.81 12.41
N ALA A 12 -2.96 7.11 11.56
CA ALA A 12 -1.99 7.77 10.69
C ALA A 12 -2.69 8.69 9.70
N LEU A 13 -3.83 8.24 9.14
CA LEU A 13 -4.60 9.08 8.25
C LEU A 13 -5.08 10.35 8.94
N VAL A 14 -5.67 10.18 10.10
CA VAL A 14 -6.23 11.32 10.84
C VAL A 14 -5.13 12.28 11.26
N HIS A 15 -4.04 11.75 11.76
CA HIS A 15 -2.95 12.59 12.24
C HIS A 15 -2.38 13.44 11.09
N ALA A 16 -2.17 12.83 9.93
CA ALA A 16 -1.59 13.55 8.82
C ALA A 16 -2.54 14.62 8.30
N THR A 17 -3.83 14.25 8.13
CA THR A 17 -4.78 15.20 7.56
C THR A 17 -5.12 16.31 8.55
N ASP A 18 -5.11 16.03 9.85
CA ASP A 18 -5.27 17.09 10.85
C ASP A 18 -4.09 18.06 10.80
N GLY A 19 -2.92 17.56 10.45
CA GLY A 19 -1.75 18.41 10.32
C GLY A 19 -1.67 19.17 9.00
N GLY A 20 -2.67 19.02 8.17
CA GLY A 20 -2.71 19.70 6.88
C GLY A 20 -1.93 19.04 5.77
N GLU A 21 -1.54 17.79 5.97
CA GLU A 21 -0.72 17.08 4.99
C GLU A 21 -1.56 16.08 4.20
N PRO A 22 -1.47 16.10 2.88
CA PRO A 22 -2.08 15.03 2.12
C PRO A 22 -1.25 13.76 2.26
N VAL A 23 -1.92 12.63 2.21
CA VAL A 23 -1.26 11.33 2.24
C VAL A 23 -1.89 10.44 1.18
N VAL A 24 -1.29 9.29 0.97
CA VAL A 24 -1.80 8.30 0.05
C VAL A 24 -2.25 7.10 0.84
N LEU A 25 -3.41 6.59 0.48
CA LEU A 25 -3.92 5.33 1.04
C LEU A 25 -3.85 4.28 -0.06
N ALA A 26 -3.09 3.22 0.20
CA ALA A 26 -2.99 2.09 -0.70
C ALA A 26 -3.75 0.93 -0.11
N THR A 27 -4.68 0.37 -0.88
CA THR A 27 -5.55 -0.69 -0.40
C THR A 27 -5.48 -1.87 -1.35
N VAL A 28 -5.27 -3.06 -0.81
CA VAL A 28 -5.33 -4.28 -1.60
C VAL A 28 -6.79 -4.54 -1.92
N VAL A 29 -7.15 -4.47 -3.20
CA VAL A 29 -8.53 -4.64 -3.61
C VAL A 29 -8.78 -5.99 -4.25
N ARG A 30 -7.74 -6.68 -4.69
CA ARG A 30 -7.88 -8.01 -5.25
C ARG A 30 -6.57 -8.76 -5.12
N THR A 31 -6.66 -10.07 -4.88
CA THR A 31 -5.47 -10.91 -4.84
C THR A 31 -5.70 -12.15 -5.69
N ARG A 32 -4.62 -12.66 -6.26
CA ARG A 32 -4.62 -13.94 -6.96
C ARG A 32 -3.40 -14.72 -6.55
N GLY A 33 -3.59 -16.01 -6.30
CA GLY A 33 -2.50 -16.86 -5.90
C GLY A 33 -2.11 -16.64 -4.45
N SER A 34 -0.89 -16.99 -4.15
CA SER A 34 -0.39 -16.92 -2.78
C SER A 34 0.18 -15.54 -2.54
N THR A 35 -0.51 -14.75 -1.73
CA THR A 35 -0.08 -13.38 -1.46
C THR A 35 0.13 -13.21 0.03
N PRO A 36 1.05 -12.30 0.41
CA PRO A 36 1.35 -12.09 1.83
C PRO A 36 0.22 -11.37 2.56
N ARG A 37 -0.58 -10.58 1.85
CA ARG A 37 -1.68 -9.85 2.46
C ARG A 37 -2.93 -10.09 1.67
N LYS A 38 -4.06 -9.97 2.33
CA LYS A 38 -5.36 -10.23 1.72
C LYS A 38 -6.05 -8.93 1.36
N GLU A 39 -7.17 -9.05 0.64
CA GLU A 39 -8.00 -7.89 0.34
C GLU A 39 -8.32 -7.14 1.62
N GLY A 40 -8.29 -5.83 1.53
CA GLY A 40 -8.56 -4.97 2.66
C GLY A 40 -7.32 -4.52 3.40
N ALA A 41 -6.17 -5.12 3.15
CA ALA A 41 -4.94 -4.65 3.77
C ALA A 41 -4.62 -3.26 3.24
N ARG A 42 -4.12 -2.40 4.11
CA ARG A 42 -3.89 -1.01 3.77
C ARG A 42 -2.54 -0.52 4.22
N MET A 43 -2.08 0.51 3.53
CA MET A 43 -0.82 1.16 3.85
C MET A 43 -1.03 2.66 3.64
N VAL A 44 -0.54 3.46 4.58
CA VAL A 44 -0.60 4.90 4.48
C VAL A 44 0.80 5.40 4.17
N VAL A 45 0.91 6.19 3.12
CA VAL A 45 2.21 6.67 2.65
C VAL A 45 2.19 8.19 2.64
N GLY A 46 3.14 8.78 3.32
CA GLY A 46 3.31 10.22 3.31
C GLY A 46 4.42 10.63 2.37
N ARG A 47 4.75 11.91 2.43
CA ARG A 47 5.76 12.47 1.54
C ARG A 47 7.13 11.80 1.74
N GLU A 48 7.41 11.35 2.95
CA GLU A 48 8.72 10.82 3.27
C GLU A 48 8.75 9.31 3.42
N GLY A 49 7.63 8.64 3.16
CA GLY A 49 7.62 7.21 3.20
C GLY A 49 6.39 6.64 3.90
N ILE A 50 6.49 5.39 4.25
CA ILE A 50 5.38 4.67 4.86
C ILE A 50 5.13 5.16 6.28
N LEU A 51 3.90 5.51 6.57
CA LEU A 51 3.50 5.95 7.90
C LEU A 51 2.84 4.83 8.71
N ALA A 52 2.16 3.90 8.05
CA ALA A 52 1.49 2.82 8.76
C ALA A 52 1.08 1.74 7.78
N GLY A 53 1.00 0.52 8.26
CA GLY A 53 0.45 -0.58 7.49
C GLY A 53 1.39 -1.15 6.47
N THR A 54 0.88 -2.12 5.73
CA THR A 54 1.64 -2.73 4.64
C THR A 54 0.67 -3.43 3.71
N VAL A 55 0.96 -3.43 2.43
CA VAL A 55 0.13 -4.17 1.46
C VAL A 55 0.84 -5.41 0.95
N GLY A 56 2.16 -5.44 1.02
CA GLY A 56 2.91 -6.56 0.50
C GLY A 56 3.74 -7.31 1.52
N GLY A 57 3.66 -6.91 2.78
CA GLY A 57 4.48 -7.56 3.80
C GLY A 57 5.96 -7.43 3.51
N GLY A 58 6.35 -6.39 2.80
CA GLY A 58 7.73 -6.20 2.38
C GLY A 58 8.00 -6.62 0.95
N CYS A 59 7.05 -7.32 0.33
CA CYS A 59 7.21 -7.75 -1.06
C CYS A 59 6.47 -6.77 -1.96
N GLY A 60 7.16 -6.25 -2.96
CA GLY A 60 6.52 -5.43 -3.97
C GLY A 60 6.11 -4.04 -3.52
N GLU A 61 6.50 -3.64 -2.33
CA GLU A 61 6.10 -2.33 -1.84
C GLU A 61 6.76 -1.21 -2.62
N GLY A 62 7.91 -1.47 -3.24
CA GLY A 62 8.55 -0.45 -4.05
C GLY A 62 7.68 0.04 -5.19
N GLN A 63 6.97 -0.87 -5.84
CA GLN A 63 6.06 -0.48 -6.92
C GLN A 63 4.93 0.40 -6.40
N VAL A 64 4.40 0.04 -5.23
CA VAL A 64 3.33 0.82 -4.64
C VAL A 64 3.84 2.19 -4.21
N LEU A 65 5.04 2.24 -3.64
CA LEU A 65 5.62 3.52 -3.22
C LEU A 65 5.87 4.44 -4.41
N GLU A 66 6.30 3.89 -5.53
CA GLU A 66 6.49 4.69 -6.73
C GLU A 66 5.16 5.27 -7.20
N ALA A 67 4.11 4.45 -7.23
CA ALA A 67 2.80 4.93 -7.61
C ALA A 67 2.28 5.96 -6.61
N ALA A 68 2.56 5.74 -5.33
CA ALA A 68 2.11 6.68 -4.29
C ALA A 68 2.72 8.06 -4.50
N GLY A 69 3.98 8.11 -4.91
CA GLY A 69 4.60 9.40 -5.19
C GLY A 69 3.90 10.13 -6.32
N GLU A 70 3.52 9.40 -7.37
CA GLU A 70 2.81 10.00 -8.48
C GLU A 70 1.42 10.46 -8.08
N VAL A 71 0.72 9.65 -7.28
CA VAL A 71 -0.63 9.99 -6.84
C VAL A 71 -0.57 11.21 -5.91
N LEU A 72 0.42 11.26 -5.05
CA LEU A 72 0.57 12.38 -4.16
C LEU A 72 0.75 13.67 -4.95
N ALA A 73 1.47 13.59 -6.07
CA ALA A 73 1.74 14.76 -6.88
C ALA A 73 0.54 15.20 -7.69
N ASP A 74 -0.19 14.27 -8.33
CA ASP A 74 -1.25 14.68 -9.25
C ASP A 74 -2.67 14.42 -8.75
N GLY A 75 -2.83 13.69 -7.66
CA GLY A 75 -4.13 13.46 -7.07
C GLY A 75 -4.99 12.45 -7.79
N ARG A 76 -4.46 11.77 -8.79
CA ARG A 76 -5.25 10.82 -9.57
C ARG A 76 -5.14 9.43 -8.98
N THR A 77 -6.28 8.85 -8.64
CA THR A 77 -6.34 7.48 -8.15
C THR A 77 -5.88 6.52 -9.24
N ARG A 78 -5.07 5.56 -8.84
CA ARG A 78 -4.58 4.54 -9.76
C ARG A 78 -4.74 3.17 -9.14
N THR A 79 -4.86 2.16 -9.98
CA THR A 79 -4.80 0.78 -9.56
C THR A 79 -3.51 0.19 -10.12
N VAL A 80 -2.72 -0.37 -9.24
CA VAL A 80 -1.41 -0.92 -9.60
C VAL A 80 -1.45 -2.42 -9.43
N GLU A 81 -1.00 -3.12 -10.46
CA GLU A 81 -0.87 -4.58 -10.35
C GLU A 81 0.55 -4.89 -9.90
N VAL A 82 0.65 -5.53 -8.76
CA VAL A 82 1.95 -5.93 -8.20
C VAL A 82 2.10 -7.42 -8.42
N ASP A 83 3.02 -7.78 -9.29
CA ASP A 83 3.25 -9.17 -9.65
C ASP A 83 4.39 -9.71 -8.82
N LEU A 84 4.06 -10.50 -7.81
CA LEU A 84 5.04 -11.06 -6.89
C LEU A 84 5.64 -12.36 -7.40
N THR A 85 5.17 -12.85 -8.55
CA THR A 85 5.72 -14.09 -9.09
C THR A 85 7.16 -13.91 -9.53
N GLU A 86 7.60 -12.71 -9.77
CA GLU A 86 8.99 -12.47 -10.11
C GLU A 86 9.94 -12.84 -8.97
N UNK A 87 9.43 -12.78 -8.06
CA UNK A 87 10.18 -13.13 -6.97
C UNK A 87 10.59 -14.51 -7.00
N LEU A 88 9.94 -15.20 -7.55
CA LEU A 88 10.31 -16.59 -7.67
C LEU A 88 11.52 -16.79 -8.56
N LEU A 89 11.83 -15.83 -9.37
CA LEU A 89 12.97 -15.94 -10.26
C LEU A 89 14.28 -15.61 -9.57
N THR A 90 14.21 -15.09 -8.37
CA THR A 90 15.40 -14.84 -7.59
C THR A 90 15.65 -16.06 -6.72
N LEU A 91 16.79 -16.08 -6.08
CA LEU A 91 17.14 -17.20 -5.22
C LEU A 91 16.49 -17.12 -3.85
N SER A 92 15.72 -16.11 -3.62
CA SER A 92 15.04 -15.93 -2.35
C SER A 92 14.00 -17.03 -2.15
N PRO A 93 13.95 -17.64 -0.99
CA PRO A 93 12.88 -18.60 -0.70
C PRO A 93 11.59 -17.91 -0.34
N ALA A 94 11.36 -16.75 -0.88
CA ALA A 94 10.20 -15.95 -0.53
C ALA A 94 8.93 -16.71 -0.82
N VAL A 95 7.96 -16.50 0.04
CA VAL A 95 6.65 -17.12 -0.12
C VAL A 95 5.71 -16.26 -0.94
N CYS A 96 6.18 -15.14 -1.44
CA CYS A 96 5.37 -14.26 -2.26
C CYS A 96 5.32 -14.84 -3.67
N GLY A 97 4.15 -15.22 -4.11
CA GLY A 97 4.06 -15.82 -5.44
C GLY A 97 2.79 -15.46 -6.17
N GLY A 98 2.07 -14.50 -5.67
CA GLY A 98 0.80 -14.15 -6.27
C GLY A 98 0.82 -12.77 -6.90
N ILE A 99 -0.37 -12.28 -7.18
CA ILE A 99 -0.56 -10.97 -7.78
C ILE A 99 -1.52 -10.18 -6.91
N LEU A 100 -1.14 -8.94 -6.62
CA LEU A 100 -1.98 -8.02 -5.86
C LEU A 100 -2.45 -6.91 -6.79
N GLU A 101 -3.72 -6.54 -6.67
CA GLU A 101 -4.19 -5.28 -7.23
C GLU A 101 -4.35 -4.30 -6.08
N VAL A 102 -3.68 -3.17 -6.19
CA VAL A 102 -3.66 -2.19 -5.12
C VAL A 102 -4.21 -0.88 -5.64
N ARG A 103 -5.25 -0.37 -4.99
CA ARG A 103 -5.78 0.95 -5.31
C ARG A 103 -5.01 1.97 -4.50
N VAL A 104 -4.49 2.98 -5.21
CA VAL A 104 -3.64 4.00 -4.63
C VAL A 104 -4.35 5.33 -4.80
N GLU A 105 -4.72 5.97 -3.69
CA GLU A 105 -5.53 7.18 -3.73
C GLU A 105 -5.03 8.21 -2.75
N ARG A 106 -5.18 9.47 -3.12
CA ARG A 106 -4.75 10.56 -2.26
C ARG A 106 -5.88 10.97 -1.33
N VAL A 107 -5.53 11.16 -0.07
CA VAL A 107 -6.47 11.65 0.93
C VAL A 107 -6.00 13.05 1.32
N ASP A 108 -6.82 14.04 1.00
CA ASP A 108 -6.45 15.42 1.24
C ASP A 108 -6.93 15.87 2.61
N PRO A 109 -6.26 16.89 3.18
CA PRO A 109 -6.73 17.45 4.45
C PRO A 109 -8.13 18.04 4.28
N SER A 110 -8.92 17.92 5.31
CA SER A 110 -10.27 18.45 5.29
C SER A 110 -10.30 19.95 5.65
#